data_6c7f919bd154e140ae9564f21a047d0f
#
_entry.id   6c7f919bd154e140ae9564f21a047d0f
#
_cell.length_a   1.000
_cell.length_b   1.000
_cell.length_c   1.000
_cell.angle_alpha   90.00
_cell.angle_beta   90.00
_cell.angle_gamma   90.00
#
_symmetry.space_group_name_H-M   'P 1'
#
loop_
_entity.id
_entity.type
_entity.pdbx_description
1 polymer ?
#
loop_
_entity_poly.entity_id
_entity_poly.type
_entity_poly.pdbx_seq_one_letter_code
_entity_poly.pdbx_strand_id
1 'polypeptide(L)'
;MTFTLLMAAQRGGRRAVLGLLVAMVLVGGLVLALDQGEALERYKAILRPHAVSQEEAAAFRVTAWRDTLILFRQNWAIGSGLETFATLFPAVRSFSTDKIWTHAHNDFLQFLAETGLAGAALGLWVLVAGGSEATRNLKRTSGTATGVILAGLASGCLGFLVHGWLDFNFHIPANAASFAVLAAVLTRRGWDEA
;
A
#
# COMPACT_ATOMS: atom_id res chain seq x y z
N MET A 1 9.45 -8.67 0.35
CA MET A 1 10.74 -9.03 -0.29
C MET A 1 11.49 -10.14 0.44
N THR A 2 11.65 -10.11 1.76
CA THR A 2 12.33 -11.12 2.57
C THR A 2 11.71 -12.52 2.49
N PHE A 3 10.38 -12.66 2.50
CA PHE A 3 9.70 -13.97 2.47
C PHE A 3 9.88 -14.70 1.14
N THR A 4 9.79 -14.02 0.02
CA THR A 4 9.97 -14.60 -1.33
C THR A 4 11.42 -15.05 -1.53
N LEU A 5 12.39 -14.29 -1.04
CA LEU A 5 13.81 -14.65 -1.05
C LEU A 5 14.10 -15.87 -0.17
N LEU A 6 13.47 -15.97 1.01
CA LEU A 6 13.62 -17.12 1.90
C LEU A 6 13.06 -18.40 1.29
N MET A 7 11.88 -18.33 0.68
CA MET A 7 11.23 -19.46 0.00
C MET A 7 12.00 -19.93 -1.23
N ALA A 8 12.56 -18.99 -2.01
CA ALA A 8 13.41 -19.31 -3.15
C ALA A 8 14.75 -19.94 -2.72
N ALA A 9 15.33 -19.50 -1.61
CA ALA A 9 16.58 -20.05 -1.07
C ALA A 9 16.42 -21.50 -0.55
N GLN A 10 15.26 -21.84 0.00
CA GLN A 10 15.01 -23.18 0.57
C GLN A 10 14.83 -24.30 -0.48
N ARG A 11 14.59 -23.99 -1.76
CA ARG A 11 14.20 -24.96 -2.80
C ARG A 11 15.07 -24.99 -4.06
N GLY A 12 16.36 -24.84 -3.92
CA GLY A 12 17.30 -24.82 -5.06
C GLY A 12 17.37 -23.46 -5.76
N GLY A 13 16.97 -22.42 -5.07
CA GLY A 13 16.68 -21.11 -5.60
C GLY A 13 17.86 -20.16 -5.80
N ARG A 14 19.14 -20.62 -5.77
CA ARG A 14 20.24 -19.70 -6.11
C ARG A 14 20.04 -19.05 -7.49
N ARG A 15 19.54 -19.81 -8.47
CA ARG A 15 19.24 -19.28 -9.81
C ARG A 15 18.04 -18.33 -9.81
N ALA A 16 16.99 -18.65 -9.05
CA ALA A 16 15.81 -17.79 -8.90
C ALA A 16 16.12 -16.49 -8.13
N VAL A 17 16.92 -16.59 -7.05
CA VAL A 17 17.42 -15.43 -6.32
C VAL A 17 18.30 -14.55 -7.19
N LEU A 18 19.23 -15.14 -7.95
CA LEU A 18 20.09 -14.41 -8.87
C LEU A 18 19.27 -13.74 -9.98
N GLY A 19 18.28 -14.44 -10.56
CA GLY A 19 17.36 -13.88 -11.55
C GLY A 19 16.55 -12.69 -11.00
N LEU A 20 16.07 -12.80 -9.76
CA LEU A 20 15.36 -11.70 -9.12
C LEU A 20 16.27 -10.48 -8.85
N LEU A 21 17.50 -10.72 -8.40
CA LEU A 21 18.48 -9.66 -8.19
C LEU A 21 18.85 -8.97 -9.51
N VAL A 22 19.07 -9.74 -10.57
CA VAL A 22 19.33 -9.21 -11.92
C VAL A 22 18.13 -8.40 -12.41
N ALA A 23 16.91 -8.90 -12.26
CA ALA A 23 15.69 -8.17 -12.63
C ALA A 23 15.57 -6.86 -11.85
N MET A 24 15.83 -6.87 -10.55
CA MET A 24 15.84 -5.65 -9.72
C MET A 24 16.89 -4.64 -10.19
N VAL A 25 18.11 -5.08 -10.51
CA VAL A 25 19.18 -4.22 -11.04
C VAL A 25 18.78 -3.64 -12.40
N LEU A 26 18.20 -4.46 -13.28
CA LEU A 26 17.77 -4.01 -14.61
C LEU A 26 16.61 -3.00 -14.51
N VAL A 27 15.61 -3.27 -13.66
CA VAL A 27 14.49 -2.34 -13.43
C VAL A 27 14.99 -1.05 -12.77
N GLY A 28 15.85 -1.15 -11.76
CA GLY A 28 16.46 0.01 -11.11
C GLY A 28 17.31 0.83 -12.08
N GLY A 29 18.13 0.16 -12.92
CA GLY A 29 18.91 0.81 -13.96
C GLY A 29 18.04 1.49 -15.03
N LEU A 30 16.95 0.84 -15.45
CA LEU A 30 15.98 1.41 -16.38
C LEU A 30 15.29 2.63 -15.80
N VAL A 31 14.83 2.54 -14.54
CA VAL A 31 14.23 3.69 -13.83
C VAL A 31 15.20 4.87 -13.78
N LEU A 32 16.46 4.62 -13.40
CA LEU A 32 17.49 5.67 -13.35
C LEU A 32 17.83 6.23 -14.75
N ALA A 33 17.81 5.39 -15.79
CA ALA A 33 18.06 5.84 -17.15
C ALA A 33 16.92 6.69 -17.73
N LEU A 34 15.67 6.38 -17.38
CA LEU A 34 14.49 7.11 -17.84
C LEU A 34 14.22 8.40 -17.03
N ASP A 35 14.74 8.48 -15.83
CA ASP A 35 14.47 9.57 -14.86
C ASP A 35 15.21 10.88 -15.19
N GLN A 36 16.07 10.92 -16.21
CA GLN A 36 16.85 12.10 -16.65
C GLN A 36 17.52 12.89 -15.49
N GLY A 37 17.77 12.23 -14.36
CA GLY A 37 18.43 12.80 -13.19
C GLY A 37 17.48 13.43 -12.16
N GLU A 38 16.18 13.45 -12.37
CA GLU A 38 15.22 14.00 -11.41
C GLU A 38 15.20 13.24 -10.07
N ALA A 39 15.29 11.90 -10.09
CA ALA A 39 15.37 11.11 -8.85
C ALA A 39 16.63 11.43 -8.06
N LEU A 40 17.76 11.61 -8.74
CA LEU A 40 19.02 11.99 -8.10
C LEU A 40 18.94 13.38 -7.47
N GLU A 41 18.32 14.35 -8.15
CA GLU A 41 18.12 15.69 -7.60
C GLU A 41 17.10 15.70 -6.43
N ARG A 42 16.04 14.90 -6.52
CA ARG A 42 15.11 14.68 -5.40
C ARG A 42 15.82 14.03 -4.21
N TYR A 43 16.65 13.02 -4.45
CA TYR A 43 17.46 12.38 -3.41
C TYR A 43 18.45 13.36 -2.77
N LYS A 44 19.15 14.16 -3.58
CA LYS A 44 20.03 15.23 -3.07
C LYS A 44 19.26 16.31 -2.30
N ALA A 45 18.03 16.64 -2.72
CA ALA A 45 17.15 17.58 -2.01
C ALA A 45 16.74 17.06 -0.63
N ILE A 46 16.50 15.74 -0.49
CA ILE A 46 16.23 15.08 0.80
C ILE A 46 17.45 15.17 1.74
N LEU A 47 18.66 15.13 1.18
CA LEU A 47 19.92 15.23 1.96
C LEU A 47 20.30 16.68 2.30
N ARG A 48 19.59 17.69 1.77
CA ARG A 48 19.86 19.10 2.10
C ARG A 48 19.23 19.49 3.44
N PRO A 49 19.97 20.18 4.34
CA PRO A 49 19.50 20.50 5.70
C PRO A 49 18.28 21.45 5.77
N HIS A 50 17.81 21.99 4.64
CA HIS A 50 16.69 22.94 4.55
C HIS A 50 15.41 22.32 3.97
N ALA A 51 15.38 21.02 3.66
CA ALA A 51 14.11 20.33 3.49
C ALA A 51 13.41 20.32 4.85
N VAL A 52 12.11 20.63 4.88
CA VAL A 52 11.23 20.39 6.05
C VAL A 52 11.69 19.10 6.71
N SER A 53 12.12 19.16 7.95
CA SER A 53 12.75 17.98 8.59
C SER A 53 11.77 16.83 8.48
N GLN A 54 12.27 15.60 8.29
CA GLN A 54 11.39 14.42 8.23
C GLN A 54 10.55 14.31 9.50
N GLU A 55 11.06 14.84 10.62
CA GLU A 55 10.35 14.96 11.89
C GLU A 55 9.15 15.91 11.81
N GLU A 56 9.29 17.08 11.16
CA GLU A 56 8.17 18.01 10.96
C GLU A 56 7.12 17.40 10.01
N ALA A 57 7.53 16.76 8.92
CA ALA A 57 6.61 16.08 8.02
C ALA A 57 5.86 14.94 8.71
N ALA A 58 6.54 14.16 9.57
CA ALA A 58 5.91 13.13 10.38
C ALA A 58 4.95 13.71 11.43
N ALA A 59 5.34 14.81 12.08
CA ALA A 59 4.48 15.50 13.05
C ALA A 59 3.18 16.03 12.41
N PHE A 60 3.27 16.60 11.20
CA PHE A 60 2.09 17.03 10.45
C PHE A 60 1.18 15.86 10.10
N ARG A 61 1.71 14.69 9.70
CA ARG A 61 0.90 13.49 9.43
C ARG A 61 0.15 13.03 10.68
N VAL A 62 0.83 12.93 11.82
CA VAL A 62 0.19 12.54 13.10
C VAL A 62 -0.92 13.51 13.49
N THR A 63 -0.69 14.82 13.30
CA THR A 63 -1.72 15.83 13.56
C THR A 63 -2.90 15.68 12.59
N ALA A 64 -2.62 15.49 11.31
CA ALA A 64 -3.67 15.24 10.31
C ALA A 64 -4.48 13.97 10.62
N TRP A 65 -3.88 12.92 11.16
CA TRP A 65 -4.58 11.72 11.60
C TRP A 65 -5.53 12.00 12.76
N ARG A 66 -5.11 12.82 13.74
CA ARG A 66 -5.98 13.25 14.85
C ARG A 66 -7.18 14.07 14.35
N ASP A 67 -6.93 15.00 13.43
CA ASP A 67 -7.98 15.83 12.84
C ASP A 67 -8.93 14.98 11.97
N THR A 68 -8.42 13.96 11.26
CA THR A 68 -9.24 12.99 10.52
C THR A 68 -10.16 12.19 11.45
N LEU A 69 -9.71 11.87 12.67
CA LEU A 69 -10.57 11.24 13.68
C LEU A 69 -11.71 12.15 14.14
N ILE A 70 -11.55 13.48 14.11
CA ILE A 70 -12.63 14.42 14.38
C ILE A 70 -13.69 14.31 13.28
N LEU A 71 -13.26 14.29 12.02
CA LEU A 71 -14.14 14.10 10.86
C LEU A 71 -14.91 12.77 10.95
N PHE A 72 -14.22 11.67 11.30
CA PHE A 72 -14.86 10.38 11.52
C PHE A 72 -15.93 10.45 12.62
N ARG A 73 -15.63 11.07 13.77
CA ARG A 73 -16.57 11.16 14.90
C ARG A 73 -17.86 11.91 14.56
N GLN A 74 -17.79 12.90 13.66
CA GLN A 74 -18.96 13.66 13.19
C GLN A 74 -19.92 12.79 12.37
N ASN A 75 -19.38 11.77 11.67
CA ASN A 75 -20.13 10.91 10.75
C ASN A 75 -19.78 9.42 10.95
N TRP A 76 -19.66 9.00 12.18
CA TRP A 76 -19.07 7.71 12.56
C TRP A 76 -19.76 6.47 11.95
N ALA A 77 -21.06 6.53 11.69
CA ALA A 77 -21.84 5.37 11.26
C ALA A 77 -21.65 5.04 9.78
N ILE A 78 -21.82 6.04 8.90
CA ILE A 78 -21.80 5.88 7.43
C ILE A 78 -20.72 6.74 6.75
N GLY A 79 -19.95 7.50 7.53
CA GLY A 79 -18.92 8.39 7.03
C GLY A 79 -19.44 9.68 6.40
N SER A 80 -18.52 10.50 5.94
CA SER A 80 -18.82 11.79 5.29
C SER A 80 -19.13 11.67 3.80
N GLY A 81 -18.89 10.52 3.19
CA GLY A 81 -18.96 10.25 1.75
C GLY A 81 -17.58 10.02 1.15
N LEU A 82 -17.52 9.13 0.14
CA LEU A 82 -16.27 8.86 -0.58
C LEU A 82 -15.77 10.14 -1.28
N GLU A 83 -14.44 10.32 -1.30
CA GLU A 83 -13.74 11.46 -1.91
C GLU A 83 -14.10 12.83 -1.31
N THR A 84 -14.73 12.87 -0.11
CA THR A 84 -15.09 14.14 0.55
C THR A 84 -13.98 14.70 1.44
N PHE A 85 -12.91 13.95 1.67
CA PHE A 85 -11.83 14.34 2.58
C PHE A 85 -11.25 15.72 2.25
N ALA A 86 -10.84 15.94 1.01
CA ALA A 86 -10.22 17.19 0.58
C ALA A 86 -11.12 18.42 0.80
N THR A 87 -12.45 18.23 0.72
CA THR A 87 -13.45 19.29 0.91
C THR A 87 -13.73 19.56 2.39
N LEU A 88 -13.79 18.53 3.21
CA LEU A 88 -14.22 18.64 4.61
C LEU A 88 -13.05 18.82 5.59
N PHE A 89 -11.88 18.27 5.26
CA PHE A 89 -10.70 18.34 6.13
C PHE A 89 -10.28 19.76 6.52
N PRO A 90 -10.33 20.78 5.64
CA PRO A 90 -10.00 22.15 6.03
C PRO A 90 -10.82 22.69 7.22
N ALA A 91 -12.05 22.21 7.41
CA ALA A 91 -12.91 22.65 8.52
C ALA A 91 -12.51 22.07 9.90
N VAL A 92 -11.77 20.96 9.91
CA VAL A 92 -11.34 20.28 11.14
C VAL A 92 -9.83 20.37 11.37
N ARG A 93 -9.07 20.83 10.38
CA ARG A 93 -7.61 20.93 10.43
C ARG A 93 -7.15 21.88 11.53
N SER A 94 -6.30 21.42 12.42
CA SER A 94 -5.77 22.17 13.58
C SER A 94 -4.41 22.86 13.33
N PHE A 95 -3.77 22.59 12.19
CA PHE A 95 -2.46 23.18 11.83
C PHE A 95 -2.55 24.09 10.62
N SER A 96 -1.65 25.09 10.57
CA SER A 96 -1.54 26.00 9.42
C SER A 96 -0.50 25.48 8.44
N THR A 97 -0.83 25.54 7.15
CA THR A 97 0.07 25.20 6.05
C THR A 97 -0.35 25.93 4.79
N ASP A 98 0.60 26.26 3.94
CA ASP A 98 0.42 26.81 2.60
C ASP A 98 0.02 25.73 1.56
N LYS A 99 0.07 24.44 1.96
CA LYS A 99 -0.22 23.29 1.10
C LYS A 99 -1.68 22.87 1.22
N ILE A 100 -2.25 22.45 0.08
CA ILE A 100 -3.56 21.81 0.05
C ILE A 100 -3.38 20.35 0.50
N TRP A 101 -4.09 19.97 1.53
CA TRP A 101 -4.13 18.59 2.03
C TRP A 101 -5.33 17.86 1.42
N THR A 102 -5.06 17.02 0.44
CA THR A 102 -6.09 16.25 -0.27
C THR A 102 -6.32 14.87 0.32
N HIS A 103 -5.37 14.37 1.12
CA HIS A 103 -5.40 13.03 1.71
C HIS A 103 -4.89 13.03 3.15
N ALA A 104 -5.35 12.06 3.94
CA ALA A 104 -4.92 11.88 5.34
C ALA A 104 -3.50 11.32 5.46
N HIS A 105 -2.86 10.85 4.38
CA HIS A 105 -1.64 10.04 4.40
C HIS A 105 -1.77 8.79 5.29
N ASN A 106 -2.95 8.20 5.28
CA ASN A 106 -3.30 6.91 5.87
C ASN A 106 -4.62 6.48 5.24
N ASP A 107 -4.55 5.56 4.29
CA ASP A 107 -5.71 5.09 3.53
C ASP A 107 -6.82 4.53 4.41
N PHE A 108 -6.46 3.76 5.45
CA PHE A 108 -7.45 3.13 6.32
C PHE A 108 -8.21 4.16 7.16
N LEU A 109 -7.49 5.18 7.65
CA LEU A 109 -8.11 6.23 8.45
C LEU A 109 -8.98 7.13 7.59
N GLN A 110 -8.54 7.47 6.37
CA GLN A 110 -9.34 8.24 5.42
C GLN A 110 -10.58 7.45 5.01
N PHE A 111 -10.42 6.17 4.64
CA PHE A 111 -11.54 5.29 4.31
C PHE A 111 -12.55 5.19 5.47
N LEU A 112 -12.07 5.07 6.71
CA LEU A 112 -12.92 5.06 7.90
C LEU A 112 -13.68 6.39 8.06
N ALA A 113 -13.04 7.55 7.84
CA ALA A 113 -13.68 8.85 7.94
C ALA A 113 -14.74 9.06 6.85
N GLU A 114 -14.46 8.59 5.63
CA GLU A 114 -15.35 8.76 4.48
C GLU A 114 -16.49 7.76 4.42
N THR A 115 -16.32 6.53 4.95
CA THR A 115 -17.32 5.45 4.84
C THR A 115 -17.92 5.02 6.19
N GLY A 116 -17.39 5.53 7.28
CA GLY A 116 -17.82 5.21 8.63
C GLY A 116 -17.58 3.74 9.03
N LEU A 117 -18.20 3.33 10.11
CA LEU A 117 -18.13 1.93 10.57
C LEU A 117 -18.78 0.95 9.58
N ALA A 118 -19.81 1.37 8.85
CA ALA A 118 -20.47 0.52 7.85
C ALA A 118 -19.50 0.14 6.72
N GLY A 119 -18.80 1.11 6.14
CA GLY A 119 -17.80 0.86 5.11
C GLY A 119 -16.58 0.11 5.64
N ALA A 120 -16.11 0.47 6.84
CA ALA A 120 -14.99 -0.23 7.47
C ALA A 120 -15.30 -1.71 7.74
N ALA A 121 -16.51 -2.04 8.20
CA ALA A 121 -16.94 -3.43 8.41
C ALA A 121 -17.00 -4.20 7.09
N LEU A 122 -17.52 -3.59 6.02
CA LEU A 122 -17.56 -4.19 4.68
C LEU A 122 -16.13 -4.40 4.14
N GLY A 123 -15.26 -3.40 4.25
CA GLY A 123 -13.87 -3.50 3.83
C GLY A 123 -13.10 -4.59 4.58
N LEU A 124 -13.29 -4.66 5.89
CA LEU A 124 -12.70 -5.72 6.71
C LEU A 124 -13.22 -7.11 6.31
N TRP A 125 -14.52 -7.23 6.06
CA TRP A 125 -15.10 -8.48 5.57
C TRP A 125 -14.48 -8.92 4.24
N VAL A 126 -14.31 -8.02 3.28
CA VAL A 126 -13.65 -8.29 2.00
C VAL A 126 -12.19 -8.74 2.20
N LEU A 127 -11.44 -8.04 3.08
CA LEU A 127 -10.05 -8.39 3.38
C LEU A 127 -9.93 -9.77 4.06
N VAL A 128 -10.83 -10.08 5.00
CA VAL A 128 -10.85 -11.39 5.68
C VAL A 128 -11.25 -12.51 4.71
N ALA A 129 -12.26 -12.30 3.89
CA ALA A 129 -12.72 -13.27 2.89
C ALA A 129 -11.61 -13.54 1.86
N GLY A 130 -11.02 -12.48 1.27
CA GLY A 130 -9.91 -12.60 0.32
C GLY A 130 -8.67 -13.24 0.95
N GLY A 131 -8.29 -12.80 2.15
CA GLY A 131 -7.14 -13.35 2.89
C GLY A 131 -7.32 -14.83 3.22
N SER A 132 -8.56 -15.25 3.54
CA SER A 132 -8.88 -16.67 3.78
C SER A 132 -8.71 -17.49 2.51
N GLU A 133 -9.18 -17.00 1.36
CA GLU A 133 -9.02 -17.69 0.08
C GLU A 133 -7.55 -17.74 -0.35
N ALA A 134 -6.84 -16.62 -0.24
CA ALA A 134 -5.40 -16.54 -0.49
C ALA A 134 -4.61 -17.56 0.33
N THR A 135 -4.94 -17.68 1.63
CA THR A 135 -4.31 -18.65 2.54
C THR A 135 -4.62 -20.09 2.14
N ARG A 136 -5.86 -20.39 1.70
CA ARG A 136 -6.23 -21.70 1.19
C ARG A 136 -5.43 -22.05 -0.06
N ASN A 137 -5.34 -21.14 -1.02
CA ASN A 137 -4.59 -21.35 -2.26
C ASN A 137 -3.10 -21.56 -2.00
N LEU A 138 -2.49 -20.76 -1.12
CA LEU A 138 -1.09 -20.93 -0.71
C LEU A 138 -0.81 -22.28 -0.07
N LYS A 139 -1.73 -22.79 0.77
CA LYS A 139 -1.61 -24.12 1.39
C LYS A 139 -1.73 -25.24 0.36
N ARG A 140 -2.71 -25.17 -0.55
CA ARG A 140 -2.96 -26.17 -1.59
C ARG A 140 -1.80 -26.29 -2.58
N THR A 141 -1.22 -25.16 -2.98
CA THR A 141 -0.10 -25.09 -3.93
C THR A 141 1.27 -25.14 -3.27
N SER A 142 1.32 -25.42 -1.96
CA SER A 142 2.58 -25.48 -1.23
C SER A 142 3.50 -26.56 -1.84
N GLY A 143 4.74 -26.17 -2.13
CA GLY A 143 5.69 -27.08 -2.72
C GLY A 143 5.79 -27.02 -4.25
N THR A 144 4.91 -26.33 -4.92
CA THR A 144 4.87 -26.18 -6.38
C THR A 144 5.43 -24.84 -6.86
N ALA A 145 5.73 -24.73 -8.16
CA ALA A 145 6.12 -23.46 -8.80
C ALA A 145 4.99 -22.43 -8.67
N THR A 146 3.73 -22.85 -8.82
CA THR A 146 2.53 -22.01 -8.61
C THR A 146 2.51 -21.44 -7.19
N GLY A 147 2.82 -22.25 -6.17
CA GLY A 147 2.88 -21.79 -4.79
C GLY A 147 3.93 -20.69 -4.55
N VAL A 148 5.06 -20.74 -5.24
CA VAL A 148 6.08 -19.68 -5.18
C VAL A 148 5.56 -18.39 -5.80
N ILE A 149 4.87 -18.47 -6.94
CA ILE A 149 4.26 -17.29 -7.60
C ILE A 149 3.20 -16.68 -6.68
N LEU A 150 2.27 -17.50 -6.15
CA LEU A 150 1.22 -17.02 -5.25
C LEU A 150 1.79 -16.39 -3.97
N ALA A 151 2.89 -16.91 -3.43
CA ALA A 151 3.58 -16.29 -2.29
C ALA A 151 4.16 -14.91 -2.64
N GLY A 152 4.67 -14.73 -3.86
CA GLY A 152 5.11 -13.43 -4.37
C GLY A 152 3.95 -12.44 -4.49
N LEU A 153 2.81 -12.86 -5.06
CA LEU A 153 1.60 -12.05 -5.16
C LEU A 153 1.06 -11.64 -3.77
N ALA A 154 1.01 -12.59 -2.84
CA ALA A 154 0.60 -12.33 -1.47
C ALA A 154 1.51 -11.31 -0.78
N SER A 155 2.84 -11.42 -0.98
CA SER A 155 3.80 -10.45 -0.46
C SER A 155 3.59 -9.06 -1.06
N GLY A 156 3.26 -8.97 -2.36
CA GLY A 156 2.89 -7.73 -3.02
C GLY A 156 1.63 -7.10 -2.42
N CYS A 157 0.56 -7.89 -2.26
CA CYS A 157 -0.68 -7.42 -1.62
C CYS A 157 -0.43 -6.91 -0.19
N LEU A 158 0.35 -7.64 0.61
CA LEU A 158 0.73 -7.20 1.95
C LEU A 158 1.53 -5.89 1.93
N GLY A 159 2.44 -5.74 0.96
CA GLY A 159 3.18 -4.49 0.76
C GLY A 159 2.26 -3.29 0.52
N PHE A 160 1.23 -3.44 -0.33
CA PHE A 160 0.23 -2.41 -0.56
C PHE A 160 -0.54 -2.05 0.72
N LEU A 161 -0.99 -3.06 1.48
CA LEU A 161 -1.71 -2.83 2.74
C LEU A 161 -0.84 -2.13 3.78
N VAL A 162 0.42 -2.56 3.95
CA VAL A 162 1.35 -1.91 4.89
C VAL A 162 1.64 -0.47 4.46
N HIS A 163 1.85 -0.23 3.17
CA HIS A 163 2.10 1.13 2.67
C HIS A 163 0.90 2.06 2.90
N GLY A 164 -0.33 1.57 2.73
CA GLY A 164 -1.56 2.34 2.97
C GLY A 164 -1.73 2.84 4.42
N TRP A 165 -1.00 2.28 5.40
CA TRP A 165 -0.96 2.83 6.76
C TRP A 165 -0.17 4.13 6.88
N LEU A 166 0.74 4.38 5.95
CA LEU A 166 1.70 5.49 6.03
C LEU A 166 1.52 6.52 4.92
N ASP A 167 0.66 6.21 3.92
CA ASP A 167 0.41 7.10 2.79
C ASP A 167 -0.97 6.85 2.15
N PHE A 168 -1.32 7.59 1.06
CA PHE A 168 -2.58 7.49 0.31
C PHE A 168 -2.45 6.58 -0.92
N ASN A 169 -1.91 5.37 -0.72
CA ASN A 169 -1.55 4.44 -1.78
C ASN A 169 -2.75 3.97 -2.63
N PHE A 170 -3.90 3.71 -1.97
CA PHE A 170 -5.13 3.26 -2.64
C PHE A 170 -5.91 4.38 -3.32
N HIS A 171 -5.59 5.66 -3.05
CA HIS A 171 -6.14 6.81 -3.77
C HIS A 171 -5.41 7.09 -5.09
N ILE A 172 -4.34 6.36 -5.40
CA ILE A 172 -3.66 6.39 -6.70
C ILE A 172 -4.30 5.29 -7.57
N PRO A 173 -5.04 5.61 -8.66
CA PRO A 173 -5.81 4.62 -9.42
C PRO A 173 -4.98 3.47 -9.96
N ALA A 174 -3.75 3.73 -10.40
CA ALA A 174 -2.84 2.70 -10.90
C ALA A 174 -2.45 1.69 -9.81
N ASN A 175 -2.25 2.17 -8.56
CA ASN A 175 -1.91 1.33 -7.42
C ASN A 175 -3.12 0.49 -6.98
N ALA A 176 -4.30 1.12 -6.88
CA ALA A 176 -5.54 0.43 -6.56
C ALA A 176 -5.86 -0.68 -7.58
N ALA A 177 -5.73 -0.38 -8.89
CA ALA A 177 -5.91 -1.35 -9.95
C ALA A 177 -4.88 -2.48 -9.86
N SER A 178 -3.61 -2.18 -9.60
CA SER A 178 -2.56 -3.19 -9.42
C SER A 178 -2.88 -4.11 -8.25
N PHE A 179 -3.26 -3.56 -7.10
CA PHE A 179 -3.70 -4.35 -5.95
C PHE A 179 -4.89 -5.25 -6.29
N ALA A 180 -5.90 -4.72 -6.97
CA ALA A 180 -7.09 -5.48 -7.35
C ALA A 180 -6.75 -6.66 -8.28
N VAL A 181 -5.85 -6.47 -9.26
CA VAL A 181 -5.37 -7.55 -10.14
C VAL A 181 -4.61 -8.60 -9.35
N LEU A 182 -3.66 -8.20 -8.51
CA LEU A 182 -2.88 -9.14 -7.67
C LEU A 182 -3.80 -9.95 -6.75
N ALA A 183 -4.75 -9.28 -6.09
CA ALA A 183 -5.71 -9.91 -5.20
C ALA A 183 -6.65 -10.88 -5.96
N ALA A 184 -7.14 -10.49 -7.15
CA ALA A 184 -7.98 -11.33 -7.98
C ALA A 184 -7.26 -12.62 -8.42
N VAL A 185 -6.02 -12.50 -8.87
CA VAL A 185 -5.19 -13.67 -9.23
C VAL A 185 -4.94 -14.54 -8.01
N LEU A 186 -4.55 -13.96 -6.87
CA LEU A 186 -4.24 -14.65 -5.63
C LEU A 186 -5.45 -15.43 -5.07
N THR A 187 -6.66 -14.90 -5.24
CA THR A 187 -7.92 -15.46 -4.73
C THR A 187 -8.68 -16.30 -5.76
N ARG A 188 -8.18 -16.44 -6.99
CA ARG A 188 -8.78 -17.29 -8.02
C ARG A 188 -8.90 -18.73 -7.52
N ARG A 189 -10.02 -19.38 -7.83
CA ARG A 189 -10.24 -20.82 -7.55
C ARG A 189 -9.61 -21.70 -8.64
N GLY A 190 -9.30 -22.97 -8.29
CA GLY A 190 -8.81 -23.97 -9.23
C GLY A 190 -7.30 -23.91 -9.53
N TRP A 191 -6.49 -23.41 -8.61
CA TRP A 191 -5.03 -23.46 -8.73
C TRP A 191 -4.44 -24.86 -8.54
N ASP A 192 -5.21 -25.78 -7.96
CA ASP A 192 -4.89 -27.17 -7.71
C ASP A 192 -5.14 -28.10 -8.92
N GLU A 193 -5.85 -27.59 -9.94
CA GLU A 193 -6.17 -28.33 -11.17
C GLU A 193 -5.23 -28.00 -12.35
N ALA A 194 -4.28 -27.10 -12.15
CA ALA A 194 -3.32 -26.62 -13.13
C ALA A 194 -1.89 -27.12 -12.78
#